data_da2cc84834eb7acdfbdf6debd07840ae
#
_entry.id   da2cc84834eb7acdfbdf6debd07840ae
#
_cell.length_a   1.000
_cell.length_b   1.000
_cell.length_c   1.000
_cell.angle_alpha   90.00
_cell.angle_beta   90.00
_cell.angle_gamma   90.00
#
_symmetry.space_group_name_H-M   'P 1'
#
loop_
_entity.id
_entity.type
_entity.pdbx_description
1 polymer ?
#
loop_
_entity_poly.entity_id
_entity_poly.type
_entity_poly.pdbx_seq_one_letter_code
_entity_poly.pdbx_strand_id
1 'polypeptide(L)'
;MKSGIFLRAFAVSAAVGVLAGIIVTSPSSAEGASAHRDARPERVMHGREDFSFTTVNSLVGTSPVIVRGAVLDAKPGRTVGGVEDGGTDQARNVTLRVDAVLKNSGYPISSTLVLEEWGWDGSGNAYQMDSLTWSEVGDTGYYFLNKDAMLTTWRYVSTQGRVLNKSGVVRTSADAESTLYPLIEGRTNTDFYAELKKLLDPANAGQLTVFPQPVPADGAQQDEATGDNATEPIPGDSTDDGSEPTPYPSST
;
A
#
# COMPACT_ATOMS: atom_id res chain seq x y z
N MET A 1 -20.31 -61.33 2.76
CA MET A 1 -18.91 -61.78 2.79
C MET A 1 -18.11 -60.83 3.63
N LYS A 2 -17.36 -61.38 4.54
CA LYS A 2 -16.83 -60.88 5.80
C LYS A 2 -15.71 -59.85 5.65
N SER A 3 -15.82 -58.83 6.43
CA SER A 3 -14.88 -57.99 7.15
C SER A 3 -13.41 -58.43 7.25
N GLY A 4 -12.51 -57.49 7.17
CA GLY A 4 -11.14 -57.60 7.63
C GLY A 4 -10.61 -56.24 8.08
N ILE A 5 -10.74 -55.95 9.39
CA ILE A 5 -10.13 -54.81 10.07
C ILE A 5 -8.69 -55.22 10.42
N PHE A 6 -7.69 -54.49 9.93
CA PHE A 6 -6.30 -54.61 10.41
C PHE A 6 -5.94 -53.41 11.25
N LEU A 7 -5.92 -53.61 12.54
CA LEU A 7 -5.38 -52.73 13.56
C LEU A 7 -3.86 -52.96 13.63
N ARG A 8 -3.02 -52.00 13.32
CA ARG A 8 -1.58 -52.04 13.61
C ARG A 8 -1.25 -51.03 14.71
N ALA A 9 -0.94 -51.59 15.85
CA ALA A 9 -0.34 -50.91 16.99
C ALA A 9 1.15 -50.63 16.70
N PHE A 10 1.60 -49.41 16.83
CA PHE A 10 3.02 -49.07 16.87
C PHE A 10 3.40 -48.72 18.32
N ALA A 11 4.33 -49.50 18.84
CA ALA A 11 4.95 -49.27 20.13
C ALA A 11 5.96 -48.14 20.04
N VAL A 12 5.85 -47.18 20.99
CA VAL A 12 6.80 -46.10 21.18
C VAL A 12 7.86 -46.55 22.19
N SER A 13 9.11 -46.63 21.77
CA SER A 13 10.25 -46.81 22.65
C SER A 13 10.81 -45.47 23.05
N ALA A 14 10.77 -45.14 24.33
CA ALA A 14 11.42 -44.01 24.92
C ALA A 14 12.90 -44.33 25.21
N ALA A 15 13.82 -43.57 24.64
CA ALA A 15 15.21 -43.55 25.01
C ALA A 15 15.50 -42.21 25.71
N VAL A 16 15.78 -42.29 27.03
CA VAL A 16 16.25 -41.16 27.84
C VAL A 16 17.76 -41.07 27.73
N GLY A 17 18.25 -40.03 27.06
CA GLY A 17 19.65 -39.67 27.00
C GLY A 17 19.88 -38.33 27.72
N VAL A 18 20.43 -38.37 28.93
CA VAL A 18 20.87 -37.17 29.64
C VAL A 18 22.28 -36.83 29.16
N LEU A 19 22.44 -35.72 28.42
CA LEU A 19 23.73 -35.10 28.15
C LEU A 19 23.70 -33.69 28.74
N ALA A 20 24.43 -33.51 29.84
CA ALA A 20 24.71 -32.23 30.45
C ALA A 20 25.74 -31.47 29.57
N GLY A 21 25.25 -30.57 28.71
CA GLY A 21 26.04 -29.63 27.95
C GLY A 21 26.05 -28.27 28.64
N ILE A 22 27.21 -27.80 29.08
CA ILE A 22 27.41 -26.44 29.58
C ILE A 22 27.28 -25.48 28.41
N ILE A 23 26.17 -24.76 28.36
CA ILE A 23 25.97 -23.67 27.37
C ILE A 23 26.56 -22.40 27.99
N VAL A 24 27.71 -21.98 27.47
CA VAL A 24 28.23 -20.62 27.70
C VAL A 24 27.41 -19.68 26.82
N THR A 25 26.42 -19.04 27.41
CA THR A 25 25.64 -17.97 26.74
C THR A 25 26.46 -16.69 26.78
N SER A 26 27.07 -16.36 25.63
CA SER A 26 27.53 -14.99 25.40
C SER A 26 26.30 -14.10 25.22
N PRO A 27 26.21 -12.94 25.92
CA PRO A 27 25.12 -12.01 25.67
C PRO A 27 25.32 -11.39 24.29
N SER A 28 24.51 -11.83 23.34
CA SER A 28 24.41 -11.21 22.02
C SER A 28 23.65 -9.91 22.18
N SER A 29 24.34 -8.79 21.90
CA SER A 29 23.78 -7.41 21.93
C SER A 29 22.82 -7.14 20.76
N ALA A 30 21.89 -8.05 20.50
CA ALA A 30 20.92 -7.94 19.40
C ALA A 30 19.49 -7.54 19.86
N GLU A 31 19.30 -7.24 21.14
CA GLU A 31 17.97 -6.95 21.70
C GLU A 31 17.43 -5.53 21.39
N GLY A 32 18.28 -4.62 20.90
CA GLY A 32 17.84 -3.24 20.65
C GLY A 32 17.03 -3.01 19.36
N ALA A 33 17.11 -3.93 18.38
CA ALA A 33 16.50 -3.70 17.05
C ALA A 33 15.13 -4.37 16.87
N SER A 34 14.70 -5.23 17.79
CA SER A 34 13.47 -6.02 17.65
C SER A 34 12.23 -5.33 18.20
N ALA A 35 12.37 -4.50 19.23
CA ALA A 35 11.24 -3.89 19.94
C ALA A 35 10.50 -2.81 19.13
N HIS A 36 11.15 -2.22 18.10
CA HIS A 36 10.53 -1.21 17.25
C HIS A 36 9.69 -1.79 16.10
N ARG A 37 9.82 -3.08 15.82
CA ARG A 37 9.21 -3.70 14.61
C ARG A 37 7.76 -4.14 14.80
N ASP A 38 7.32 -4.29 16.06
CA ASP A 38 5.95 -4.73 16.39
C ASP A 38 5.01 -3.57 16.78
N ALA A 39 5.54 -2.34 16.79
CA ALA A 39 4.73 -1.17 17.10
C ALA A 39 3.74 -0.90 15.95
N ARG A 40 2.45 -0.84 16.29
CA ARG A 40 1.43 -0.36 15.36
C ARG A 40 1.72 1.09 15.00
N PRO A 41 1.45 1.51 13.74
CA PRO A 41 1.66 2.90 13.36
C PRO A 41 0.78 3.83 14.18
N GLU A 42 1.41 4.78 14.87
CA GLU A 42 0.74 5.86 15.59
C GLU A 42 0.62 7.13 14.75
N ARG A 43 1.36 7.19 13.63
CA ARG A 43 1.38 8.32 12.72
C ARG A 43 0.63 7.99 11.45
N VAL A 44 -0.18 8.95 11.01
CA VAL A 44 -0.78 8.94 9.68
C VAL A 44 -0.02 9.93 8.81
N MET A 45 0.47 9.45 7.68
CA MET A 45 1.05 10.28 6.63
C MET A 45 0.01 10.45 5.55
N HIS A 46 -0.11 11.65 5.01
CA HIS A 46 -0.97 11.92 3.88
C HIS A 46 -0.13 11.99 2.61
N GLY A 47 -0.46 11.18 1.65
CA GLY A 47 0.22 11.11 0.37
C GLY A 47 -0.69 11.52 -0.78
N ARG A 48 -0.09 11.92 -1.90
CA ARG A 48 -0.83 12.09 -3.13
C ARG A 48 -1.02 10.72 -3.78
N GLU A 49 -2.27 10.32 -3.95
CA GLU A 49 -2.61 9.12 -4.70
C GLU A 49 -2.75 9.42 -6.20
N ASP A 50 -2.30 8.46 -7.03
CA ASP A 50 -2.52 8.54 -8.47
C ASP A 50 -3.99 8.33 -8.82
N PHE A 51 -4.72 7.56 -7.98
CA PHE A 51 -6.10 7.17 -8.24
C PHE A 51 -6.96 7.25 -6.98
N SER A 52 -8.13 7.86 -7.13
CA SER A 52 -9.22 7.81 -6.15
C SER A 52 -10.46 7.21 -6.80
N PHE A 53 -11.11 6.30 -6.10
CA PHE A 53 -12.27 5.57 -6.62
C PHE A 53 -13.55 6.00 -5.92
N THR A 54 -14.58 6.29 -6.71
CA THR A 54 -15.90 6.68 -6.22
C THR A 54 -16.90 5.52 -6.24
N THR A 55 -16.57 4.41 -6.92
CA THR A 55 -17.45 3.24 -7.06
C THR A 55 -16.64 1.94 -7.03
N VAL A 56 -17.29 0.84 -6.63
CA VAL A 56 -16.70 -0.51 -6.73
C VAL A 56 -16.38 -0.85 -8.18
N ASN A 57 -17.19 -0.38 -9.12
CA ASN A 57 -17.00 -0.56 -10.55
C ASN A 57 -15.67 0.05 -11.04
N SER A 58 -15.37 1.30 -10.63
CA SER A 58 -14.10 1.95 -10.98
C SER A 58 -12.91 1.24 -10.35
N LEU A 59 -13.01 0.82 -9.09
CA LEU A 59 -11.96 0.06 -8.41
C LEU A 59 -11.69 -1.28 -9.13
N VAL A 60 -12.73 -2.05 -9.49
CA VAL A 60 -12.61 -3.31 -10.24
C VAL A 60 -12.03 -3.07 -11.64
N GLY A 61 -12.54 -2.07 -12.36
CA GLY A 61 -12.12 -1.76 -13.73
C GLY A 61 -10.64 -1.40 -13.83
N THR A 62 -10.16 -0.57 -12.92
CA THR A 62 -8.78 -0.06 -12.92
C THR A 62 -7.76 -1.05 -12.38
N SER A 63 -8.16 -1.96 -11.49
CA SER A 63 -7.24 -2.93 -10.91
C SER A 63 -6.84 -4.00 -11.92
N PRO A 64 -5.56 -4.11 -12.33
CA PRO A 64 -5.14 -5.15 -13.27
C PRO A 64 -5.19 -6.55 -12.68
N VAL A 65 -5.05 -6.69 -11.37
CA VAL A 65 -5.15 -7.96 -10.65
C VAL A 65 -6.01 -7.78 -9.41
N ILE A 66 -6.94 -8.71 -9.22
CA ILE A 66 -7.76 -8.80 -8.01
C ILE A 66 -7.62 -10.22 -7.49
N VAL A 67 -7.21 -10.37 -6.25
CA VAL A 67 -7.12 -11.68 -5.58
C VAL A 67 -7.92 -11.69 -4.29
N ARG A 68 -8.39 -12.88 -3.92
CA ARG A 68 -8.81 -13.18 -2.56
C ARG A 68 -7.70 -13.95 -1.89
N GLY A 69 -7.35 -13.58 -0.65
CA GLY A 69 -6.22 -14.21 0.01
C GLY A 69 -6.16 -13.94 1.50
N ALA A 70 -5.05 -14.40 2.10
CA ALA A 70 -4.77 -14.24 3.51
C ALA A 70 -3.31 -13.81 3.72
N VAL A 71 -3.08 -12.89 4.64
CA VAL A 71 -1.74 -12.46 5.05
C VAL A 71 -1.09 -13.56 5.88
N LEU A 72 0.08 -14.02 5.44
CA LEU A 72 0.88 -15.05 6.12
C LEU A 72 2.00 -14.48 6.96
N ASP A 73 2.62 -13.39 6.51
CA ASP A 73 3.81 -12.81 7.11
C ASP A 73 3.92 -11.33 6.75
N ALA A 74 4.58 -10.56 7.60
CA ALA A 74 4.89 -9.17 7.33
C ALA A 74 6.23 -8.81 7.97
N LYS A 75 7.14 -8.23 7.18
CA LYS A 75 8.51 -7.94 7.60
C LYS A 75 9.05 -6.69 6.91
N PRO A 76 10.12 -6.08 7.44
CA PRO A 76 10.79 -4.97 6.77
C PRO A 76 11.15 -5.33 5.32
N GLY A 77 10.88 -4.41 4.42
CA GLY A 77 11.17 -4.49 3.00
C GLY A 77 12.38 -3.64 2.60
N ARG A 78 12.36 -3.15 1.36
CA ARG A 78 13.44 -2.30 0.84
C ARG A 78 13.39 -0.90 1.43
N THR A 79 14.53 -0.20 1.36
CA THR A 79 14.60 1.24 1.60
C THR A 79 14.10 2.00 0.37
N VAL A 80 13.32 3.04 0.59
CA VAL A 80 12.70 3.90 -0.42
C VAL A 80 13.15 5.34 -0.19
N GLY A 81 13.36 6.10 -1.26
CA GLY A 81 13.85 7.48 -1.17
C GLY A 81 15.36 7.57 -0.98
N GLY A 82 15.85 8.77 -0.80
CA GLY A 82 17.25 9.12 -0.62
C GLY A 82 17.40 10.44 0.11
N VAL A 83 18.66 10.83 0.40
CA VAL A 83 18.96 12.09 1.09
C VAL A 83 18.45 13.30 0.28
N GLU A 84 18.39 13.17 -1.04
CA GLU A 84 17.89 14.18 -1.96
C GLU A 84 16.38 14.38 -1.86
N ASP A 85 15.65 13.35 -1.41
CA ASP A 85 14.20 13.35 -1.24
C ASP A 85 13.76 13.71 0.19
N GLY A 86 14.67 14.19 1.02
CA GLY A 86 14.39 14.58 2.41
C GLY A 86 14.47 13.45 3.42
N GLY A 87 14.91 12.26 3.02
CA GLY A 87 15.12 11.12 3.90
C GLY A 87 14.91 9.77 3.21
N THR A 88 15.12 8.73 3.98
CA THR A 88 14.89 7.36 3.51
C THR A 88 13.78 6.72 4.33
N ASP A 89 12.81 6.14 3.68
CA ASP A 89 11.76 5.33 4.31
C ASP A 89 12.08 3.85 4.15
N GLN A 90 11.55 3.02 5.02
CA GLN A 90 11.61 1.59 4.87
C GLN A 90 10.22 1.03 4.57
N ALA A 91 10.09 0.40 3.43
CA ALA A 91 8.87 -0.31 3.06
C ALA A 91 8.65 -1.54 3.97
N ARG A 92 7.44 -2.04 3.95
CA ARG A 92 7.01 -3.26 4.62
C ARG A 92 6.58 -4.28 3.58
N ASN A 93 7.18 -5.46 3.60
CA ASN A 93 6.82 -6.57 2.72
C ASN A 93 5.81 -7.47 3.42
N VAL A 94 4.64 -7.60 2.83
CA VAL A 94 3.54 -8.45 3.29
C VAL A 94 3.41 -9.65 2.38
N THR A 95 3.57 -10.86 2.93
CA THR A 95 3.38 -12.10 2.17
C THR A 95 1.91 -12.48 2.20
N LEU A 96 1.28 -12.45 1.03
CA LEU A 96 -0.12 -12.79 0.82
C LEU A 96 -0.23 -14.19 0.19
N ARG A 97 -0.93 -15.11 0.84
CA ARG A 97 -1.40 -16.35 0.21
C ARG A 97 -2.57 -16.04 -0.71
N VAL A 98 -2.52 -16.54 -1.93
CA VAL A 98 -3.61 -16.40 -2.91
C VAL A 98 -4.55 -17.59 -2.81
N ASP A 99 -5.76 -17.37 -2.34
CA ASP A 99 -6.81 -18.38 -2.26
C ASP A 99 -7.62 -18.45 -3.56
N ALA A 100 -7.76 -17.33 -4.28
CA ALA A 100 -8.40 -17.26 -5.59
C ALA A 100 -7.90 -16.03 -6.37
N VAL A 101 -7.68 -16.18 -7.66
CA VAL A 101 -7.48 -15.08 -8.61
C VAL A 101 -8.85 -14.74 -9.20
N LEU A 102 -9.32 -13.53 -8.94
CA LEU A 102 -10.65 -13.07 -9.36
C LEU A 102 -10.60 -12.29 -10.67
N LYS A 103 -9.54 -11.49 -10.86
CA LYS A 103 -9.23 -10.78 -12.11
C LYS A 103 -7.74 -10.86 -12.38
N ASN A 104 -7.36 -11.01 -13.64
CA ASN A 104 -5.97 -10.99 -14.05
C ASN A 104 -5.82 -10.50 -15.50
N SER A 105 -5.14 -9.39 -15.66
CA SER A 105 -4.84 -8.77 -16.96
C SER A 105 -3.52 -9.30 -17.56
N GLY A 106 -3.22 -10.59 -17.38
CA GLY A 106 -2.08 -11.24 -18.02
C GLY A 106 -0.81 -11.34 -17.19
N TYR A 107 -0.86 -11.10 -15.90
CA TYR A 107 0.30 -11.23 -15.01
C TYR A 107 0.49 -12.67 -14.52
N PRO A 108 1.73 -13.16 -14.36
CA PRO A 108 1.98 -14.44 -13.71
C PRO A 108 1.66 -14.31 -12.20
N ILE A 109 0.70 -15.10 -11.73
CA ILE A 109 0.26 -15.12 -10.34
C ILE A 109 0.69 -16.44 -9.70
N SER A 110 1.50 -16.37 -8.67
CA SER A 110 1.89 -17.52 -7.83
C SER A 110 0.91 -17.73 -6.68
N SER A 111 1.02 -18.86 -6.00
CA SER A 111 0.23 -19.16 -4.81
C SER A 111 0.49 -18.21 -3.64
N THR A 112 1.60 -17.47 -3.70
CA THR A 112 1.92 -16.39 -2.78
C THR A 112 2.38 -15.16 -3.56
N LEU A 113 2.00 -13.98 -3.09
CA LEU A 113 2.47 -12.69 -3.58
C LEU A 113 3.16 -11.94 -2.44
N VAL A 114 4.12 -11.08 -2.77
CA VAL A 114 4.68 -10.13 -1.82
C VAL A 114 4.14 -8.76 -2.16
N LEU A 115 3.39 -8.17 -1.23
CA LEU A 115 2.90 -6.80 -1.32
C LEU A 115 3.89 -5.87 -0.65
N GLU A 116 4.11 -4.70 -1.22
CA GLU A 116 4.87 -3.62 -0.61
C GLU A 116 3.89 -2.59 -0.02
N GLU A 117 3.97 -2.40 1.29
CA GLU A 117 3.24 -1.38 2.04
C GLU A 117 4.21 -0.33 2.59
N TRP A 118 3.70 0.82 2.96
CA TRP A 118 4.43 1.81 3.75
C TRP A 118 4.71 1.25 5.14
N GLY A 119 5.87 1.55 5.70
CA GLY A 119 6.36 0.94 6.93
C GLY A 119 6.88 1.96 7.93
N TRP A 120 8.13 2.37 7.78
CA TRP A 120 8.82 3.22 8.76
C TRP A 120 9.48 4.40 8.06
N ASP A 121 9.45 5.56 8.71
CA ASP A 121 10.21 6.73 8.27
C ASP A 121 11.73 6.53 8.48
N GLY A 122 12.54 7.46 7.97
CA GLY A 122 14.00 7.40 8.10
C GLY A 122 14.53 7.42 9.53
N SER A 123 13.70 7.75 10.51
CA SER A 123 14.00 7.69 11.94
C SER A 123 13.54 6.38 12.58
N GLY A 124 12.91 5.48 11.80
CA GLY A 124 12.41 4.20 12.26
C GLY A 124 11.03 4.27 12.94
N ASN A 125 10.31 5.40 12.85
CA ASN A 125 8.95 5.49 13.37
C ASN A 125 7.98 4.85 12.40
N ALA A 126 7.11 3.99 12.92
CA ALA A 126 6.06 3.35 12.15
C ALA A 126 5.00 4.35 11.71
N TYR A 127 4.58 4.31 10.44
CA TYR A 127 3.49 5.13 9.94
C TYR A 127 2.59 4.35 8.98
N GLN A 128 1.35 4.80 8.85
CA GLN A 128 0.42 4.36 7.82
C GLN A 128 0.15 5.49 6.83
N MET A 129 -0.28 5.12 5.63
CA MET A 129 -0.65 6.08 4.60
C MET A 129 -2.17 6.24 4.57
N ASP A 130 -2.63 7.45 4.86
CA ASP A 130 -4.05 7.81 4.91
C ASP A 130 -4.87 6.82 5.77
N SER A 131 -5.97 6.30 5.25
CA SER A 131 -6.83 5.31 5.92
C SER A 131 -6.34 3.86 5.80
N LEU A 132 -5.28 3.60 5.01
CA LEU A 132 -4.73 2.27 4.83
C LEU A 132 -3.86 1.86 6.03
N THR A 133 -4.48 1.20 7.00
CA THR A 133 -3.77 0.60 8.14
C THR A 133 -2.85 -0.53 7.69
N TRP A 134 -1.87 -0.89 8.50
CA TRP A 134 -1.01 -2.02 8.20
C TRP A 134 -1.80 -3.34 8.10
N SER A 135 -1.41 -4.18 7.14
CA SER A 135 -1.89 -5.57 7.08
C SER A 135 -1.33 -6.38 8.25
N GLU A 136 -2.18 -7.17 8.89
CA GLU A 136 -1.83 -8.04 10.01
C GLU A 136 -1.85 -9.51 9.58
N VAL A 137 -0.97 -10.34 10.17
CA VAL A 137 -0.99 -11.78 9.93
C VAL A 137 -2.35 -12.35 10.30
N GLY A 138 -2.93 -13.12 9.39
CA GLY A 138 -4.28 -13.66 9.52
C GLY A 138 -5.38 -12.79 8.89
N ASP A 139 -5.07 -11.59 8.43
CA ASP A 139 -6.02 -10.79 7.64
C ASP A 139 -6.43 -11.54 6.39
N THR A 140 -7.73 -11.67 6.18
CA THR A 140 -8.31 -12.29 4.98
C THR A 140 -9.16 -11.27 4.25
N GLY A 141 -9.20 -11.34 2.91
CA GLY A 141 -10.01 -10.37 2.16
C GLY A 141 -9.75 -10.35 0.67
N TYR A 142 -10.10 -9.24 0.07
CA TYR A 142 -9.93 -8.93 -1.34
C TYR A 142 -8.86 -7.84 -1.48
N TYR A 143 -7.93 -8.09 -2.39
CA TYR A 143 -6.76 -7.25 -2.63
C TYR A 143 -6.77 -6.80 -4.09
N PHE A 144 -6.91 -5.51 -4.29
CA PHE A 144 -6.96 -4.85 -5.59
C PHE A 144 -5.55 -4.33 -5.89
N LEU A 145 -4.86 -5.01 -6.80
CA LEU A 145 -3.42 -4.90 -6.93
C LEU A 145 -3.01 -4.32 -8.27
N ASN A 146 -1.90 -3.59 -8.23
CA ASN A 146 -1.13 -3.13 -9.36
C ASN A 146 0.29 -3.70 -9.31
N LYS A 147 0.92 -3.82 -10.48
CA LYS A 147 2.30 -4.28 -10.62
C LYS A 147 3.15 -3.17 -11.22
N ASP A 148 4.05 -2.63 -10.44
CA ASP A 148 5.08 -1.76 -10.95
C ASP A 148 6.10 -2.60 -11.74
N ALA A 149 6.40 -2.20 -12.99
CA ALA A 149 7.34 -2.90 -13.85
C ALA A 149 8.77 -2.93 -13.28
N MET A 150 9.11 -1.94 -12.46
CA MET A 150 10.43 -1.79 -11.84
C MET A 150 10.59 -2.59 -10.54
N LEU A 151 9.49 -3.14 -9.99
CA LEU A 151 9.49 -3.82 -8.71
C LEU A 151 9.18 -5.31 -8.87
N THR A 152 9.78 -6.12 -8.01
CA THR A 152 9.43 -7.54 -7.86
C THR A 152 8.17 -7.72 -7.01
N THR A 153 7.83 -6.73 -6.19
CA THR A 153 6.69 -6.70 -5.29
C THR A 153 5.43 -6.19 -5.99
N TRP A 154 4.27 -6.45 -5.39
CA TRP A 154 2.97 -5.92 -5.75
C TRP A 154 2.63 -4.72 -4.87
N ARG A 155 1.76 -3.85 -5.34
CA ARG A 155 1.20 -2.75 -4.56
C ARG A 155 -0.31 -2.76 -4.65
N TYR A 156 -0.97 -2.13 -3.72
CA TYR A 156 -2.38 -1.77 -3.88
C TYR A 156 -2.51 -0.77 -5.04
N VAL A 157 -3.64 -0.84 -5.75
CA VAL A 157 -3.93 0.12 -6.83
C VAL A 157 -4.09 1.55 -6.29
N SER A 158 -4.50 1.69 -5.03
CA SER A 158 -4.52 2.91 -4.21
C SER A 158 -4.67 2.51 -2.73
N THR A 159 -4.69 3.46 -1.79
CA THR A 159 -5.01 3.19 -0.37
C THR A 159 -6.38 2.55 -0.19
N GLN A 160 -7.30 2.75 -1.13
CA GLN A 160 -8.64 2.13 -1.16
C GLN A 160 -8.63 0.65 -1.63
N GLY A 161 -7.46 0.13 -2.01
CA GLY A 161 -7.30 -1.17 -2.71
C GLY A 161 -7.37 -2.40 -1.82
N ARG A 162 -7.86 -2.31 -0.58
CA ARG A 162 -8.00 -3.45 0.32
C ARG A 162 -9.38 -3.52 0.96
N VAL A 163 -10.00 -4.69 0.89
CA VAL A 163 -11.29 -4.98 1.55
C VAL A 163 -11.13 -6.25 2.37
N LEU A 164 -11.05 -6.11 3.69
CA LEU A 164 -10.86 -7.21 4.63
C LEU A 164 -12.19 -7.86 4.97
N ASN A 165 -12.19 -9.18 5.17
CA ASN A 165 -13.30 -9.92 5.75
C ASN A 165 -13.04 -10.14 7.24
N LYS A 166 -13.73 -9.43 8.09
CA LYS A 166 -13.65 -9.56 9.55
C LYS A 166 -14.94 -10.21 10.07
N SER A 167 -14.86 -11.50 10.38
CA SER A 167 -16.00 -12.28 10.92
C SER A 167 -17.27 -12.24 10.03
N GLY A 168 -17.10 -12.32 8.72
CA GLY A 168 -18.22 -12.31 7.77
C GLY A 168 -18.73 -10.94 7.35
N VAL A 169 -18.14 -9.87 7.89
CA VAL A 169 -18.42 -8.48 7.51
C VAL A 169 -17.19 -7.89 6.83
N VAL A 170 -17.39 -7.15 5.74
CA VAL A 170 -16.28 -6.51 5.05
C VAL A 170 -15.95 -5.15 5.66
N ARG A 171 -14.64 -4.85 5.66
CA ARG A 171 -14.04 -3.60 6.11
C ARG A 171 -13.16 -3.06 4.99
N THR A 172 -13.44 -1.87 4.53
CA THR A 172 -12.65 -1.23 3.48
C THR A 172 -11.52 -0.39 4.06
N SER A 173 -10.43 -0.26 3.31
CA SER A 173 -9.37 0.72 3.57
C SER A 173 -9.66 2.10 2.96
N ALA A 174 -10.80 2.28 2.32
CA ALA A 174 -11.23 3.59 1.85
C ALA A 174 -11.45 4.54 3.04
N ASP A 175 -11.14 5.81 2.84
CA ASP A 175 -11.41 6.86 3.82
C ASP A 175 -12.92 6.96 4.10
N ALA A 176 -13.28 7.20 5.36
CA ALA A 176 -14.68 7.29 5.80
C ALA A 176 -15.44 8.44 5.12
N GLU A 177 -14.75 9.47 4.67
CA GLU A 177 -15.30 10.61 3.93
C GLU A 177 -15.44 10.36 2.43
N SER A 178 -14.83 9.25 1.93
CA SER A 178 -14.90 8.91 0.51
C SER A 178 -16.28 8.36 0.13
N THR A 179 -16.67 8.59 -1.13
CA THR A 179 -17.92 8.05 -1.68
C THR A 179 -17.89 6.53 -1.82
N LEU A 180 -16.71 5.91 -1.87
CA LEU A 180 -16.54 4.47 -1.94
C LEU A 180 -16.82 3.78 -0.59
N TYR A 181 -16.50 4.43 0.53
CA TYR A 181 -16.64 3.86 1.87
C TYR A 181 -18.03 3.28 2.14
N PRO A 182 -19.15 4.03 2.02
CA PRO A 182 -20.48 3.52 2.32
C PRO A 182 -20.95 2.42 1.35
N LEU A 183 -20.30 2.27 0.21
CA LEU A 183 -20.62 1.22 -0.76
C LEU A 183 -20.05 -0.15 -0.35
N ILE A 184 -19.03 -0.19 0.52
CA ILE A 184 -18.33 -1.41 0.92
C ILE A 184 -18.46 -1.68 2.42
N GLU A 185 -18.19 -0.68 3.24
CA GLU A 185 -18.06 -0.81 4.70
C GLU A 185 -19.32 -1.41 5.35
N GLY A 186 -19.11 -2.39 6.22
CA GLY A 186 -20.18 -2.99 7.02
C GLY A 186 -21.08 -3.99 6.29
N ARG A 187 -20.91 -4.19 5.00
CA ARG A 187 -21.67 -5.19 4.24
C ARG A 187 -21.29 -6.61 4.66
N THR A 188 -22.18 -7.58 4.43
CA THR A 188 -21.81 -8.98 4.57
C THR A 188 -20.79 -9.37 3.48
N ASN A 189 -19.85 -10.25 3.81
CA ASN A 189 -18.89 -10.75 2.82
C ASN A 189 -19.59 -11.43 1.63
N THR A 190 -20.75 -12.08 1.88
CA THR A 190 -21.55 -12.74 0.85
C THR A 190 -22.13 -11.72 -0.13
N ASP A 191 -22.72 -10.64 0.36
CA ASP A 191 -23.33 -9.63 -0.50
C ASP A 191 -22.28 -8.84 -1.29
N PHE A 192 -21.16 -8.51 -0.63
CA PHE A 192 -20.05 -7.85 -1.31
C PHE A 192 -19.47 -8.74 -2.41
N TYR A 193 -19.24 -10.02 -2.13
CA TYR A 193 -18.72 -10.95 -3.14
C TYR A 193 -19.69 -11.15 -4.29
N ALA A 194 -20.99 -11.22 -4.02
CA ALA A 194 -22.01 -11.35 -5.06
C ALA A 194 -22.05 -10.14 -6.00
N GLU A 195 -21.86 -8.92 -5.48
CA GLU A 195 -21.71 -7.71 -6.29
C GLU A 195 -20.39 -7.71 -7.07
N LEU A 196 -19.28 -7.99 -6.39
CA LEU A 196 -17.98 -8.07 -7.01
C LEU A 196 -18.00 -9.05 -8.19
N LYS A 197 -18.63 -10.22 -8.04
CA LYS A 197 -18.75 -11.22 -9.09
C LYS A 197 -19.49 -10.71 -10.32
N LYS A 198 -20.54 -9.89 -10.16
CA LYS A 198 -21.26 -9.30 -11.30
C LYS A 198 -20.37 -8.35 -12.13
N LEU A 199 -19.34 -7.76 -11.51
CA LEU A 199 -18.40 -6.86 -12.17
C LEU A 199 -17.18 -7.59 -12.75
N LEU A 200 -16.87 -8.78 -12.23
CA LEU A 200 -15.68 -9.52 -12.64
C LEU A 200 -15.79 -10.10 -14.05
N ASP A 201 -16.95 -10.63 -14.43
CA ASP A 201 -17.14 -11.21 -15.77
C ASP A 201 -16.95 -10.15 -16.88
N PRO A 202 -17.61 -8.98 -16.83
CA PRO A 202 -17.36 -7.90 -17.78
C PRO A 202 -15.93 -7.35 -17.74
N ALA A 203 -15.32 -7.26 -16.53
CA ALA A 203 -13.95 -6.77 -16.39
C ALA A 203 -12.91 -7.73 -16.99
N ASN A 204 -13.07 -9.03 -16.77
CA ASN A 204 -12.21 -10.07 -17.37
C ASN A 204 -12.37 -10.15 -18.88
N ALA A 205 -13.55 -9.82 -19.41
CA ALA A 205 -13.80 -9.72 -20.84
C ALA A 205 -13.32 -8.40 -21.47
N GLY A 206 -12.72 -7.50 -20.69
CA GLY A 206 -12.29 -6.18 -21.15
C GLY A 206 -13.44 -5.22 -21.48
N GLN A 207 -14.66 -5.55 -21.07
CA GLN A 207 -15.87 -4.75 -21.36
C GLN A 207 -16.10 -3.64 -20.32
N LEU A 208 -15.44 -3.73 -19.17
CA LEU A 208 -15.54 -2.74 -18.12
C LEU A 208 -14.38 -1.76 -18.26
N THR A 209 -14.62 -0.67 -18.97
CA THR A 209 -13.67 0.44 -19.06
C THR A 209 -14.08 1.50 -18.08
N VAL A 210 -13.33 1.62 -17.00
CA VAL A 210 -13.56 2.64 -16.00
C VAL A 210 -12.26 3.37 -15.73
N PHE A 211 -12.29 4.67 -15.95
CA PHE A 211 -11.16 5.54 -15.61
C PHE A 211 -11.30 5.97 -14.15
N PRO A 212 -10.23 5.86 -13.35
CA PRO A 212 -10.24 6.43 -12.02
C PRO A 212 -10.43 7.94 -12.12
N GLN A 213 -11.14 8.51 -11.15
CA GLN A 213 -11.16 9.96 -11.02
C GLN A 213 -9.77 10.40 -10.56
N PRO A 214 -9.14 11.37 -11.25
CA PRO A 214 -7.88 11.92 -10.77
C PRO A 214 -8.13 12.57 -9.40
N VAL A 215 -7.27 12.30 -8.44
CA VAL A 215 -7.27 13.02 -7.17
C VAL A 215 -6.90 14.47 -7.46
N PRO A 216 -7.72 15.47 -7.07
CA PRO A 216 -7.32 16.86 -7.16
C PRO A 216 -5.99 17.03 -6.42
N ALA A 217 -5.04 17.77 -7.00
CA ALA A 217 -3.83 18.12 -6.29
C ALA A 217 -4.23 18.96 -5.09
N ASP A 218 -4.12 18.40 -3.87
CA ASP A 218 -4.31 19.16 -2.65
C ASP A 218 -3.34 20.36 -2.67
N GLY A 219 -3.88 21.56 -2.63
CA GLY A 219 -3.08 22.79 -2.59
C GLY A 219 -3.00 23.61 -3.86
N ALA A 220 -3.70 23.27 -4.94
CA ALA A 220 -4.14 24.31 -5.86
C ALA A 220 -5.28 25.09 -5.17
N GLN A 221 -4.96 25.77 -4.04
CA GLN A 221 -5.67 26.99 -3.75
C GLN A 221 -5.56 27.81 -5.02
N GLN A 222 -6.65 27.88 -5.74
CA GLN A 222 -6.90 29.03 -6.58
C GLN A 222 -6.84 30.20 -5.59
N ASP A 223 -5.66 30.82 -5.51
CA ASP A 223 -5.62 32.23 -5.19
C ASP A 223 -6.52 32.85 -6.27
N GLU A 224 -7.80 32.91 -5.96
CA GLU A 224 -8.66 33.90 -6.56
C GLU A 224 -7.94 35.22 -6.21
N ALA A 225 -7.09 35.60 -7.16
CA ALA A 225 -6.60 36.94 -7.24
C ALA A 225 -7.86 37.82 -7.33
N THR A 226 -8.36 38.20 -6.17
CA THR A 226 -9.22 39.35 -6.03
C THR A 226 -8.37 40.51 -6.53
N GLY A 227 -8.44 40.71 -7.83
CA GLY A 227 -7.82 41.84 -8.51
C GLY A 227 -8.55 43.09 -8.14
N ASP A 228 -8.28 43.61 -6.96
CA ASP A 228 -8.44 45.02 -6.66
C ASP A 228 -7.23 45.76 -7.27
N ASN A 229 -7.34 45.97 -8.57
CA ASN A 229 -6.55 46.92 -9.29
C ASN A 229 -6.96 48.36 -8.89
N ALA A 230 -6.54 48.79 -7.71
CA ALA A 230 -6.44 50.18 -7.41
C ALA A 230 -5.15 50.69 -8.06
N THR A 231 -5.29 51.18 -9.26
CA THR A 231 -4.26 51.93 -9.98
C THR A 231 -4.05 53.27 -9.25
N GLU A 232 -3.08 53.34 -8.37
CA GLU A 232 -2.55 54.62 -7.95
C GLU A 232 -1.52 55.08 -8.97
N PRO A 233 -1.60 56.33 -9.48
CA PRO A 233 -0.63 56.89 -10.40
C PRO A 233 0.63 57.28 -9.63
N ILE A 234 1.77 56.69 -9.99
CA ILE A 234 3.07 57.07 -9.51
C ILE A 234 3.46 58.40 -10.19
N PRO A 235 3.80 59.48 -9.45
CA PRO A 235 4.36 60.70 -10.04
C PRO A 235 5.78 60.40 -10.50
N GLY A 236 6.08 60.88 -11.71
CA GLY A 236 7.38 60.74 -12.34
C GLY A 236 8.48 61.43 -11.55
N ASP A 237 9.61 60.77 -11.49
CA ASP A 237 10.90 61.44 -11.29
C ASP A 237 11.86 60.96 -12.38
N SER A 238 12.23 61.93 -13.20
CA SER A 238 13.19 61.82 -14.26
C SER A 238 14.57 62.16 -13.69
N THR A 239 15.47 61.18 -13.64
CA THR A 239 16.91 61.47 -13.64
C THR A 239 17.61 60.56 -14.63
N ASP A 240 17.92 61.18 -15.74
CA ASP A 240 18.90 60.82 -16.74
C ASP A 240 20.27 60.67 -16.05
N ASP A 241 20.91 59.53 -16.14
CA ASP A 241 22.36 59.43 -15.94
C ASP A 241 22.95 58.38 -16.90
N GLY A 242 23.62 58.96 -17.90
CA GLY A 242 24.38 58.26 -18.90
C GLY A 242 25.63 57.61 -18.31
N SER A 243 25.74 56.33 -18.52
CA SER A 243 27.00 55.60 -18.34
C SER A 243 27.24 54.67 -19.53
N GLU A 244 28.27 55.03 -20.31
CA GLU A 244 28.79 54.28 -21.45
C GLU A 244 29.25 52.87 -21.09
N PRO A 245 29.09 51.92 -22.00
CA PRO A 245 29.64 50.57 -21.84
C PRO A 245 31.11 50.53 -22.24
N THR A 246 31.98 50.09 -21.36
CA THR A 246 33.39 49.76 -21.63
C THR A 246 33.52 48.42 -22.34
N PRO A 247 34.41 48.31 -23.35
CA PRO A 247 34.59 47.07 -24.09
C PRO A 247 35.51 46.09 -23.36
N TYR A 248 35.14 44.79 -23.39
CA TYR A 248 35.97 43.68 -22.92
C TYR A 248 37.14 43.42 -23.85
N PRO A 249 38.32 43.06 -23.35
CA PRO A 249 39.44 42.64 -24.15
C PRO A 249 39.34 41.14 -24.51
N SER A 250 39.57 40.83 -25.78
CA SER A 250 39.80 39.51 -26.30
C SER A 250 41.14 38.97 -25.84
N SER A 251 41.20 37.78 -25.32
CA SER A 251 42.44 37.02 -25.10
C SER A 251 42.51 35.84 -26.04
N THR A 252 43.59 35.81 -26.75
CA THR A 252 44.17 34.76 -27.59
C THR A 252 44.41 33.44 -26.86
#